data_0e07698be968630f149c56f2119624a7
#
_entry.id   0e07698be968630f149c56f2119624a7
#
_cell.length_a   1.000
_cell.length_b   1.000
_cell.length_c   1.000
_cell.angle_alpha   90.00
_cell.angle_beta   90.00
_cell.angle_gamma   90.00
#
_symmetry.space_group_name_H-M   'P 1'
#
loop_
_entity.id
_entity.type
_entity.pdbx_description
1 polymer ?
#
loop_
_entity_poly.entity_id
_entity_poly.type
_entity_poly.pdbx_seq_one_letter_code
_entity_poly.pdbx_strand_id
1 'polypeptide(L)'
;MKWGGKLMPQGGTTVAGAVSVEPGSSASSTHATVTISGGEAGVTYPWHVHSGKCGDNGAVVGQAGAYTPIKIGKDGNGKVDVTLPFAIPDNGAYYVNIHKSATDMGTIVSCGNLSMAM
;
A
#
# COMPACT_ATOMS: atom_id res chain seq x y z
N MET A 1 -7.91 -2.08 16.22
CA MET A 1 -8.64 -1.76 15.00
C MET A 1 -7.84 -2.11 13.78
N LYS A 2 -8.50 -2.54 12.74
CA LYS A 2 -7.82 -3.10 11.57
C LYS A 2 -8.43 -2.49 10.31
N TRP A 3 -7.55 -2.07 9.40
CA TRP A 3 -7.95 -1.61 8.08
C TRP A 3 -7.61 -2.68 7.05
N GLY A 4 -8.45 -2.84 6.05
CA GLY A 4 -8.19 -3.75 4.95
C GLY A 4 -8.69 -3.18 3.65
N GLY A 5 -8.08 -3.62 2.55
CA GLY A 5 -8.49 -3.18 1.23
C GLY A 5 -8.01 -4.11 0.14
N LYS A 6 -8.76 -4.11 -0.95
CA LYS A 6 -8.42 -4.86 -2.15
C LYS A 6 -7.74 -3.91 -3.13
N LEU A 7 -6.59 -4.31 -3.64
CA LEU A 7 -5.86 -3.52 -4.63
C LEU A 7 -6.37 -3.87 -6.02
N MET A 8 -6.85 -2.87 -6.73
CA MET A 8 -7.41 -3.02 -8.08
C MET A 8 -6.46 -2.44 -9.10
N PRO A 9 -6.26 -3.11 -10.25
CA PRO A 9 -5.36 -2.61 -11.29
C PRO A 9 -5.74 -1.22 -11.77
N GLN A 10 -4.74 -0.42 -12.08
CA GLN A 10 -4.90 0.93 -12.61
C GLN A 10 -4.08 1.07 -13.89
N GLY A 11 -4.51 1.96 -14.78
CA GLY A 11 -3.75 2.31 -15.97
C GLY A 11 -3.53 1.16 -16.95
N GLY A 12 -4.45 0.19 -16.98
CA GLY A 12 -4.33 -0.94 -17.90
C GLY A 12 -3.39 -2.05 -17.44
N THR A 13 -2.92 -1.99 -16.18
CA THR A 13 -2.03 -3.03 -15.64
C THR A 13 -2.83 -4.25 -15.17
N THR A 14 -2.11 -5.29 -14.79
CA THR A 14 -2.68 -6.49 -14.16
C THR A 14 -2.30 -6.59 -12.68
N VAL A 15 -1.80 -5.51 -12.10
CA VAL A 15 -1.31 -5.51 -10.72
C VAL A 15 -2.49 -5.44 -9.76
N ALA A 16 -2.68 -6.48 -8.99
CA ALA A 16 -3.78 -6.60 -8.03
C ALA A 16 -3.24 -7.16 -6.71
N GLY A 17 -4.05 -7.14 -5.68
CA GLY A 17 -3.65 -7.71 -4.41
C GLY A 17 -4.53 -7.28 -3.26
N ALA A 18 -3.96 -7.27 -2.08
CA ALA A 18 -4.65 -6.88 -0.86
C ALA A 18 -3.69 -6.23 0.11
N VAL A 19 -4.25 -5.38 0.96
CA VAL A 19 -3.49 -4.72 2.01
C VAL A 19 -4.23 -4.90 3.34
N SER A 20 -3.48 -5.10 4.40
CA SER A 20 -3.99 -5.20 5.76
C SER A 20 -3.14 -4.30 6.64
N VAL A 21 -3.78 -3.47 7.44
CA VAL A 21 -3.12 -2.50 8.32
C VAL A 21 -3.76 -2.61 9.70
N GLU A 22 -2.94 -2.76 10.72
CA GLU A 22 -3.43 -2.90 12.09
C GLU A 22 -2.47 -2.22 13.06
N PRO A 23 -2.88 -1.94 14.30
CA PRO A 23 -1.96 -1.39 15.30
C PRO A 23 -0.78 -2.33 15.49
N GLY A 24 0.41 -1.75 15.62
CA GLY A 24 1.61 -2.51 15.89
C GLY A 24 1.75 -2.87 17.37
N SER A 25 2.96 -3.25 17.77
CA SER A 25 3.24 -3.63 19.14
C SER A 25 3.21 -2.46 20.13
N SER A 26 3.18 -1.22 19.61
CA SER A 26 3.05 -0.02 20.45
C SER A 26 1.94 0.86 19.87
N ALA A 27 1.45 1.80 20.69
CA ALA A 27 0.39 2.71 20.29
C ALA A 27 0.82 3.67 19.18
N SER A 28 2.13 3.84 18.96
CA SER A 28 2.68 4.74 17.95
C SER A 28 3.24 4.00 16.74
N SER A 29 2.86 2.74 16.55
CA SER A 29 3.32 1.96 15.40
C SER A 29 2.16 1.30 14.69
N THR A 30 2.39 0.90 13.44
CA THR A 30 1.39 0.26 12.58
C THR A 30 2.06 -0.93 11.90
N HIS A 31 1.39 -2.07 11.92
CA HIS A 31 1.82 -3.25 11.17
C HIS A 31 1.04 -3.31 9.86
N ALA A 32 1.75 -3.36 8.75
CA ALA A 32 1.14 -3.39 7.42
C ALA A 32 1.62 -4.60 6.64
N THR A 33 0.70 -5.28 5.98
CA THR A 33 1.00 -6.39 5.09
C THR A 33 0.38 -6.09 3.73
N VAL A 34 1.21 -6.14 2.68
CA VAL A 34 0.76 -5.92 1.30
C VAL A 34 1.13 -7.16 0.49
N THR A 35 0.15 -7.73 -0.20
CA THR A 35 0.38 -8.85 -1.13
C THR A 35 -0.03 -8.42 -2.53
N ILE A 36 0.81 -8.76 -3.52
CA ILE A 36 0.62 -8.38 -4.92
C ILE A 36 0.64 -9.64 -5.78
N SER A 37 -0.25 -9.66 -6.77
CA SER A 37 -0.23 -10.64 -7.86
C SER A 37 -0.33 -9.90 -9.19
N GLY A 38 0.05 -10.57 -10.27
CA GLY A 38 -0.01 -9.96 -11.60
C GLY A 38 0.97 -8.82 -11.81
N GLY A 39 2.01 -8.74 -10.99
CA GLY A 39 3.07 -7.75 -11.14
C GLY A 39 4.07 -8.17 -12.20
N GLU A 40 4.91 -7.22 -12.63
CA GLU A 40 5.96 -7.48 -13.59
C GLU A 40 7.15 -8.12 -12.88
N ALA A 41 7.57 -9.30 -13.35
CA ALA A 41 8.65 -10.06 -12.71
C ALA A 41 9.92 -9.23 -12.60
N GLY A 42 10.54 -9.25 -11.42
CA GLY A 42 11.81 -8.56 -11.16
C GLY A 42 11.67 -7.07 -10.88
N VAL A 43 10.47 -6.52 -10.95
CA VAL A 43 10.23 -5.09 -10.66
C VAL A 43 10.05 -4.88 -9.16
N THR A 44 10.44 -3.71 -8.70
CA THR A 44 10.21 -3.29 -7.32
C THR A 44 9.23 -2.12 -7.34
N TYR A 45 8.08 -2.28 -6.67
CA TYR A 45 7.04 -1.26 -6.61
C TYR A 45 7.07 -0.53 -5.27
N PRO A 46 7.26 0.79 -5.28
CA PRO A 46 7.00 1.58 -4.07
C PRO A 46 5.50 1.63 -3.76
N TRP A 47 5.17 1.84 -2.51
CA TRP A 47 3.78 1.96 -2.09
C TRP A 47 3.67 2.85 -0.86
N HIS A 48 2.52 3.45 -0.67
CA HIS A 48 2.25 4.31 0.48
C HIS A 48 0.77 4.27 0.84
N VAL A 49 0.47 4.53 2.12
CA VAL A 49 -0.88 4.87 2.55
C VAL A 49 -1.05 6.38 2.36
N HIS A 50 -2.16 6.77 1.76
CA HIS A 50 -2.50 8.17 1.49
C HIS A 50 -3.83 8.53 2.16
N SER A 51 -4.00 9.82 2.46
CA SER A 51 -5.29 10.34 2.95
C SER A 51 -6.25 10.51 1.78
N GLY A 52 -7.50 10.08 1.95
CA GLY A 52 -8.54 10.25 0.95
C GLY A 52 -8.96 8.95 0.32
N LYS A 53 -9.29 9.01 -0.96
CA LYS A 53 -9.73 7.85 -1.77
C LYS A 53 -8.87 7.71 -3.00
N CYS A 54 -8.88 6.54 -3.59
CA CYS A 54 -8.16 6.30 -4.86
C CYS A 54 -8.49 7.40 -5.86
N GLY A 55 -7.45 8.01 -6.43
CA GLY A 55 -7.57 9.10 -7.39
C GLY A 55 -7.49 10.50 -6.81
N ASP A 56 -7.45 10.65 -5.48
CA ASP A 56 -7.50 11.96 -4.82
C ASP A 56 -6.15 12.69 -4.79
N ASN A 57 -5.04 12.05 -5.12
CA ASN A 57 -3.70 12.60 -4.93
C ASN A 57 -3.47 13.07 -3.49
N GLY A 58 -3.93 12.27 -2.53
CA GLY A 58 -3.81 12.62 -1.12
C GLY A 58 -2.38 12.57 -0.62
N ALA A 59 -2.14 13.20 0.51
CA ALA A 59 -0.83 13.21 1.13
C ALA A 59 -0.47 11.83 1.67
N VAL A 60 0.83 11.49 1.63
CA VAL A 60 1.34 10.27 2.25
C VAL A 60 1.18 10.37 3.76
N VAL A 61 0.66 9.33 4.38
CA VAL A 61 0.56 9.25 5.83
C VAL A 61 1.93 8.91 6.39
N GLY A 62 2.45 9.76 7.27
CA GLY A 62 3.76 9.58 7.86
C GLY A 62 4.90 9.82 6.87
N GLN A 63 6.02 9.17 7.11
CA GLN A 63 7.23 9.35 6.32
C GLN A 63 7.25 8.36 5.15
N ALA A 64 7.36 8.88 3.93
CA ALA A 64 7.38 8.05 2.71
C ALA A 64 8.50 7.00 2.75
N GLY A 65 9.65 7.33 3.31
CA GLY A 65 10.78 6.41 3.39
C GLY A 65 10.59 5.23 4.35
N ALA A 66 9.54 5.24 5.17
CA ALA A 66 9.26 4.14 6.10
C ALA A 66 8.60 2.93 5.41
N TYR A 67 8.09 3.11 4.19
CA TYR A 67 7.38 2.05 3.48
C TYR A 67 8.37 1.23 2.66
N THR A 68 8.59 -0.02 3.06
CA THR A 68 9.49 -0.93 2.33
C THR A 68 8.88 -1.28 0.97
N PRO A 69 9.60 -1.05 -0.14
CA PRO A 69 9.06 -1.38 -1.47
C PRO A 69 8.81 -2.88 -1.64
N ILE A 70 7.92 -3.22 -2.56
CA ILE A 70 7.51 -4.60 -2.81
C ILE A 70 8.31 -5.14 -3.98
N LYS A 71 9.11 -6.18 -3.75
CA LYS A 71 9.85 -6.89 -4.79
C LYS A 71 8.99 -7.98 -5.39
N ILE A 72 8.88 -7.99 -6.71
CA ILE A 72 8.06 -8.97 -7.43
C ILE A 72 8.97 -10.11 -7.91
N GLY A 73 8.58 -11.33 -7.56
CA GLY A 73 9.30 -12.51 -7.98
C GLY A 73 9.01 -12.93 -9.41
N LYS A 74 9.61 -14.05 -9.84
CA LYS A 74 9.46 -14.56 -11.20
C LYS A 74 8.03 -14.92 -11.55
N ASP A 75 7.22 -15.24 -10.54
CA ASP A 75 5.81 -15.62 -10.71
C ASP A 75 4.85 -14.42 -10.74
N GLY A 76 5.38 -13.19 -10.66
CA GLY A 76 4.55 -11.99 -10.62
C GLY A 76 3.98 -11.66 -9.25
N ASN A 77 4.37 -12.39 -8.22
CA ASN A 77 3.87 -12.20 -6.86
C ASN A 77 4.90 -11.51 -5.99
N GLY A 78 4.40 -10.72 -5.04
CA GLY A 78 5.25 -10.08 -4.05
C GLY A 78 4.51 -9.90 -2.74
N LYS A 79 5.26 -9.78 -1.66
CA LYS A 79 4.69 -9.55 -0.33
C LYS A 79 5.64 -8.71 0.49
N VAL A 80 5.07 -7.77 1.24
CA VAL A 80 5.79 -6.98 2.21
C VAL A 80 5.03 -7.05 3.54
N ASP A 81 5.79 -7.18 4.61
CA ASP A 81 5.28 -7.23 5.97
C ASP A 81 6.18 -6.28 6.76
N VAL A 82 5.65 -5.13 7.16
CA VAL A 82 6.48 -4.05 7.69
C VAL A 82 5.81 -3.38 8.89
N THR A 83 6.61 -2.93 9.83
CA THR A 83 6.16 -2.09 10.93
C THR A 83 6.50 -0.65 10.61
N LEU A 84 5.46 0.18 10.52
CA LEU A 84 5.61 1.62 10.28
C LEU A 84 5.76 2.33 11.62
N PRO A 85 6.72 3.29 11.73
CA PRO A 85 6.99 3.96 13.01
C PRO A 85 6.00 5.10 13.30
N PHE A 86 4.73 4.92 12.94
CA PHE A 86 3.67 5.88 13.20
C PHE A 86 2.33 5.17 13.23
N ALA A 87 1.37 5.77 13.90
CA ALA A 87 0.00 5.25 13.93
C ALA A 87 -0.78 5.84 12.76
N ILE A 88 -1.66 5.02 12.18
CA ILE A 88 -2.66 5.51 11.23
C ILE A 88 -3.89 5.85 12.06
N PRO A 89 -4.40 7.10 12.01
CA PRO A 89 -5.57 7.46 12.79
C PRO A 89 -6.75 6.56 12.47
N ASP A 90 -7.57 6.28 13.47
CA ASP A 90 -8.75 5.42 13.31
C ASP A 90 -9.98 6.17 12.79
N ASN A 91 -9.82 7.44 12.44
CA ASN A 91 -10.85 8.25 11.80
C ASN A 91 -10.32 8.77 10.46
N GLY A 92 -11.22 9.14 9.57
CA GLY A 92 -10.86 9.63 8.25
C GLY A 92 -10.92 8.55 7.20
N ALA A 93 -10.47 8.88 6.01
CA ALA A 93 -10.44 7.97 4.87
C ALA A 93 -9.00 7.81 4.40
N TYR A 94 -8.62 6.59 4.03
CA TYR A 94 -7.26 6.27 3.59
C TYR A 94 -7.30 5.30 2.43
N TYR A 95 -6.27 5.34 1.61
CA TYR A 95 -6.13 4.40 0.49
C TYR A 95 -4.65 4.09 0.28
N VAL A 96 -4.39 3.02 -0.48
CA VAL A 96 -3.02 2.59 -0.80
C VAL A 96 -2.82 2.71 -2.29
N ASN A 97 -1.73 3.36 -2.70
CA ASN A 97 -1.25 3.39 -4.07
C ASN A 97 -0.03 2.51 -4.20
N ILE A 98 -0.01 1.70 -5.26
CA ILE A 98 1.18 1.00 -5.69
C ILE A 98 1.73 1.79 -6.88
N HIS A 99 2.96 2.29 -6.76
CA HIS A 99 3.59 3.13 -7.78
C HIS A 99 4.41 2.30 -8.75
N LYS A 100 4.55 2.79 -9.98
CA LYS A 100 5.26 2.07 -11.03
C LYS A 100 6.73 1.84 -10.69
N SER A 101 7.43 2.86 -10.19
CA SER A 101 8.83 2.76 -9.81
C SER A 101 9.24 3.94 -8.95
N ALA A 102 10.44 3.87 -8.37
CA ALA A 102 11.00 4.96 -7.57
C ALA A 102 11.26 6.23 -8.40
N THR A 103 11.40 6.07 -9.71
CA THR A 103 11.63 7.21 -10.62
C THR A 103 10.35 7.63 -11.34
N ASP A 104 9.23 6.93 -11.10
CA ASP A 104 7.93 7.27 -11.69
C ASP A 104 6.83 7.04 -10.65
N MET A 105 6.86 7.86 -9.63
CA MET A 105 5.89 7.78 -8.53
C MET A 105 4.52 8.33 -8.92
N GLY A 106 4.44 9.09 -9.99
CA GLY A 106 3.17 9.64 -10.46
C GLY A 106 2.31 8.64 -11.22
N THR A 107 2.90 7.54 -11.68
CA THR A 107 2.15 6.48 -12.37
C THR A 107 1.74 5.43 -11.35
N ILE A 108 0.43 5.25 -11.20
CA ILE A 108 -0.16 4.31 -10.25
C ILE A 108 -0.52 3.03 -11.00
N VAL A 109 -0.04 1.88 -10.54
CA VAL A 109 -0.31 0.59 -11.17
C VAL A 109 -1.41 -0.19 -10.46
N SER A 110 -1.68 0.14 -9.20
CA SER A 110 -2.77 -0.46 -8.43
C SER A 110 -3.18 0.47 -7.30
N CYS A 111 -4.45 0.43 -6.91
CA CYS A 111 -4.97 1.29 -5.85
C CYS A 111 -6.07 0.57 -5.09
N GLY A 112 -6.13 0.79 -3.79
CA GLY A 112 -7.19 0.23 -2.97
C GLY A 112 -7.60 1.17 -1.85
N ASN A 113 -8.90 1.39 -1.71
CA ASN A 113 -9.43 2.12 -0.56
C ASN A 113 -9.41 1.21 0.67
N LEU A 114 -9.00 1.77 1.80
CA LEU A 114 -8.99 1.03 3.06
C LEU A 114 -10.35 1.19 3.75
N SER A 115 -10.83 0.07 4.27
CA SER A 115 -12.06 0.04 5.08
C SER A 115 -11.71 -0.53 6.44
N MET A 116 -12.29 0.06 7.47
CA MET A 116 -12.05 -0.42 8.83
C MET A 116 -12.86 -1.70 9.06
N ALA A 117 -12.18 -2.75 9.48
CA ALA A 117 -12.82 -3.99 9.88
C ALA A 117 -13.32 -3.88 11.32
N MET A 118 -14.48 -4.42 11.55
CA MET A 118 -15.10 -4.43 12.89
C MET A 118 -14.94 -5.77 13.57
#